data_eda124b9d828518f159e3d6c2ab4ffbc
#
_entry.id   eda124b9d828518f159e3d6c2ab4ffbc
#
_cell.length_a   1.000
_cell.length_b   1.000
_cell.length_c   1.000
_cell.angle_alpha   90.00
_cell.angle_beta   90.00
_cell.angle_gamma   90.00
#
_symmetry.space_group_name_H-M   'P 1'
#
loop_
_entity.id
_entity.type
_entity.pdbx_description
1 polymer ?
#
loop_
_entity_poly.entity_id
_entity_poly.type
_entity_poly.pdbx_seq_one_letter_code
_entity_poly.pdbx_strand_id
1 'polypeptide(L)'
;MTDIIASTYKLLDVMDESDLIKEMEKYKKRIEGNSYILEKVKLYNSIDNLEEKIRIKKELYNNLDYKRYMECYNELSLIVLKIDKQ
;
A
#
# COMPACT_ATOMS: atom_id res chain seq x y z
N MET A 1 25.60 -13.85 8.75
CA MET A 1 24.57 -14.00 7.72
C MET A 1 23.30 -13.27 8.08
N THR A 2 22.74 -13.54 9.24
CA THR A 2 21.56 -12.85 9.74
C THR A 2 21.79 -11.36 9.86
N ASP A 3 22.99 -10.97 10.27
CA ASP A 3 23.33 -9.55 10.43
C ASP A 3 23.34 -8.80 9.11
N ILE A 4 23.77 -9.46 8.03
CA ILE A 4 23.79 -8.87 6.71
C ILE A 4 22.37 -8.62 6.23
N ILE A 5 21.47 -9.59 6.47
CA ILE A 5 20.07 -9.45 6.10
C ILE A 5 19.41 -8.33 6.90
N ALA A 6 19.67 -8.27 8.18
CA ALA A 6 19.14 -7.22 9.05
C ALA A 6 19.65 -5.84 8.61
N SER A 7 20.92 -5.74 8.26
CA SER A 7 21.50 -4.49 7.77
C SER A 7 20.89 -4.08 6.45
N THR A 8 20.66 -5.04 5.56
CA THR A 8 20.02 -4.77 4.29
C THR A 8 18.61 -4.23 4.48
N TYR A 9 17.85 -4.82 5.40
CA TYR A 9 16.52 -4.33 5.73
C TYR A 9 16.55 -2.92 6.28
N LYS A 10 17.50 -2.61 7.14
CA LYS A 10 17.63 -1.27 7.69
C LYS A 10 18.01 -0.25 6.64
N LEU A 11 18.81 -0.65 5.66
CA LEU A 11 19.21 0.22 4.56
C LEU A 11 18.07 0.45 3.58
N LEU A 12 17.29 -0.58 3.31
CA LEU A 12 16.14 -0.48 2.42
C LEU A 12 14.97 0.21 3.10
N ASP A 13 14.82 -0.05 4.39
CA ASP A 13 13.74 0.50 5.19
C ASP A 13 14.24 1.75 5.90
N VAL A 14 14.38 2.82 5.12
CA VAL A 14 14.74 4.13 5.65
C VAL A 14 13.66 4.65 6.59
N MET A 15 12.45 4.13 6.43
CA MET A 15 11.29 4.52 7.20
C MET A 15 10.95 3.45 8.22
N ASP A 16 10.80 3.83 9.48
CA ASP A 16 10.32 2.91 10.49
C ASP A 16 8.78 2.78 10.37
N GLU A 17 8.20 1.92 11.20
CA GLU A 17 6.76 1.66 11.19
C GLU A 17 5.95 2.94 11.39
N SER A 18 6.41 3.82 12.26
CA SER A 18 5.75 5.09 12.56
C SER A 18 5.76 6.01 11.34
N ASP A 19 6.88 6.07 10.62
CA ASP A 19 6.99 6.87 9.40
C ASP A 19 6.11 6.33 8.28
N LEU A 20 6.02 5.00 8.16
CA LEU A 20 5.14 4.36 7.18
C LEU A 20 3.68 4.71 7.44
N ILE A 21 3.27 4.70 8.71
CA ILE A 21 1.91 5.07 9.09
C ILE A 21 1.62 6.52 8.72
N LYS A 22 2.55 7.42 8.98
CA LYS A 22 2.39 8.84 8.63
C LYS A 22 2.27 9.04 7.13
N GLU A 23 3.12 8.36 6.36
CA GLU A 23 3.05 8.41 4.90
C GLU A 23 1.72 7.87 4.39
N MET A 24 1.30 6.73 4.93
CA MET A 24 0.04 6.11 4.55
C MET A 24 -1.14 7.03 4.82
N GLU A 25 -1.17 7.68 5.98
CA GLU A 25 -2.23 8.63 6.32
C GLU A 25 -2.23 9.84 5.40
N LYS A 26 -1.05 10.33 5.02
CA LYS A 26 -0.90 11.43 4.09
C LYS A 26 -1.54 11.11 2.74
N TYR A 27 -1.21 9.96 2.19
CA TYR A 27 -1.76 9.54 0.90
C TYR A 27 -3.23 9.15 1.01
N LYS A 28 -3.65 8.61 2.14
CA LYS A 28 -5.06 8.31 2.41
C LYS A 28 -5.91 9.58 2.34
N LYS A 29 -5.44 10.67 2.93
CA LYS A 29 -6.15 11.95 2.86
C LYS A 29 -6.27 12.46 1.44
N ARG A 30 -5.23 12.30 0.64
CA ARG A 30 -5.25 12.69 -0.77
C ARG A 30 -6.25 11.87 -1.55
N ILE A 31 -6.30 10.57 -1.29
CA ILE A 31 -7.26 9.66 -1.93
C ILE A 31 -8.69 10.02 -1.53
N GLU A 32 -8.93 10.30 -0.27
CA GLU A 32 -10.25 10.69 0.22
C GLU A 32 -10.74 12.00 -0.41
N GLY A 33 -9.82 12.88 -0.78
CA GLY A 33 -10.14 14.10 -1.49
C GLY A 33 -10.35 13.92 -2.99
N ASN A 34 -10.14 12.72 -3.52
CA ASN A 34 -10.25 12.43 -4.95
C ASN A 34 -11.46 11.54 -5.20
N SER A 35 -12.56 12.15 -5.65
CA SER A 35 -13.82 11.43 -5.89
C SER A 35 -13.68 10.36 -6.97
N TYR A 36 -12.83 10.59 -7.98
CA TYR A 36 -12.58 9.61 -9.04
C TYR A 36 -12.05 8.30 -8.46
N ILE A 37 -11.06 8.39 -7.58
CA ILE A 37 -10.46 7.20 -6.96
C ILE A 37 -11.47 6.51 -6.05
N LEU A 38 -12.21 7.27 -5.26
CA LEU A 38 -13.21 6.69 -4.36
C LEU A 38 -14.30 5.93 -5.13
N GLU A 39 -14.74 6.48 -6.25
CA GLU A 39 -15.70 5.80 -7.11
C GLU A 39 -15.13 4.51 -7.70
N LYS A 40 -13.88 4.55 -8.13
CA LYS A 40 -13.21 3.36 -8.68
C LYS A 40 -13.04 2.28 -7.63
N VAL A 41 -12.70 2.65 -6.39
CA VAL A 41 -12.57 1.69 -5.29
C VAL A 41 -13.93 1.05 -4.97
N LYS A 42 -14.99 1.84 -4.93
CA LYS A 42 -16.33 1.31 -4.72
C LYS A 42 -16.73 0.35 -5.83
N LEU A 43 -16.44 0.71 -7.06
CA LEU A 43 -16.72 -0.14 -8.21
C LEU A 43 -15.94 -1.45 -8.13
N TYR A 44 -14.67 -1.38 -7.79
CA TYR A 44 -13.83 -2.56 -7.60
C TYR A 44 -14.43 -3.52 -6.56
N ASN A 45 -14.90 -2.97 -5.44
CA ASN A 45 -15.46 -3.78 -4.37
C ASN A 45 -16.85 -4.35 -4.69
N SER A 46 -17.57 -3.76 -5.64
CA SER A 46 -18.89 -4.18 -6.00
C SER A 46 -18.96 -5.16 -7.18
N ILE A 47 -17.86 -5.26 -7.94
CA ILE A 47 -17.81 -6.12 -9.13
C ILE A 47 -17.35 -7.52 -8.71
N ASP A 48 -18.00 -8.55 -9.28
CA ASP A 48 -17.59 -9.94 -9.08
C ASP A 48 -16.72 -10.47 -10.22
N ASN A 49 -16.69 -9.78 -11.36
CA ASN A 49 -15.92 -10.20 -12.53
C ASN A 49 -14.44 -9.92 -12.32
N LEU A 50 -13.64 -10.99 -12.37
CA LEU A 50 -12.21 -10.89 -12.14
C LEU A 50 -11.48 -10.04 -13.18
N GLU A 51 -11.86 -10.14 -14.44
CA GLU A 51 -11.22 -9.37 -15.51
C GLU A 51 -11.45 -7.88 -15.33
N GLU A 52 -12.67 -7.50 -14.97
CA GLU A 52 -12.98 -6.11 -14.70
C GLU A 52 -12.27 -5.59 -13.45
N LYS A 53 -12.16 -6.41 -12.43
CA LYS A 53 -11.40 -6.05 -11.23
C LYS A 53 -9.95 -5.76 -11.56
N ILE A 54 -9.34 -6.59 -12.38
CA ILE A 54 -7.95 -6.39 -12.80
C ILE A 54 -7.80 -5.09 -13.57
N ARG A 55 -8.74 -4.79 -14.46
CA ARG A 55 -8.71 -3.56 -15.25
C ARG A 55 -8.82 -2.33 -14.33
N ILE A 56 -9.76 -2.34 -13.42
CA ILE A 56 -9.95 -1.22 -12.49
C ILE A 56 -8.74 -1.05 -11.58
N LYS A 57 -8.17 -2.16 -11.12
CA LYS A 57 -6.96 -2.12 -10.31
C LYS A 57 -5.80 -1.46 -11.06
N LYS A 58 -5.63 -1.77 -12.34
CA LYS A 58 -4.62 -1.13 -13.17
C LYS A 58 -4.86 0.37 -13.30
N GLU A 59 -6.10 0.77 -13.47
CA GLU A 59 -6.45 2.19 -13.53
C GLU A 59 -6.16 2.90 -12.22
N LEU A 60 -6.45 2.26 -11.09
CA LEU A 60 -6.14 2.80 -9.77
C LEU A 60 -4.63 2.97 -9.57
N TYR A 61 -3.84 1.99 -9.99
CA TYR A 61 -2.39 2.06 -9.86
C TYR A 61 -1.74 3.09 -10.79
N ASN A 62 -2.46 3.60 -11.78
CA ASN A 62 -1.98 4.73 -12.57
C ASN A 62 -2.01 6.03 -11.79
N ASN A 63 -2.80 6.11 -10.72
CA ASN A 63 -2.79 7.25 -9.83
C ASN A 63 -1.64 7.12 -8.82
N LEU A 64 -0.78 8.13 -8.78
CA LEU A 64 0.40 8.10 -7.92
C LEU A 64 0.06 7.99 -6.44
N ASP A 65 -0.94 8.74 -6.00
CA ASP A 65 -1.34 8.74 -4.58
C ASP A 65 -1.85 7.37 -4.15
N TYR A 66 -2.68 6.73 -4.98
CA TYR A 66 -3.18 5.40 -4.68
C TYR A 66 -2.05 4.37 -4.68
N LYS A 67 -1.15 4.45 -5.66
CA LYS A 67 -0.01 3.55 -5.75
C LYS A 67 0.87 3.65 -4.51
N ARG A 68 1.19 4.87 -4.07
CA ARG A 68 2.01 5.09 -2.89
C ARG A 68 1.33 4.60 -1.62
N TYR A 69 0.03 4.83 -1.51
CA TYR A 69 -0.74 4.33 -0.38
C TYR A 69 -0.65 2.81 -0.29
N MET A 70 -0.83 2.12 -1.41
CA MET A 70 -0.79 0.66 -1.45
C MET A 70 0.61 0.12 -1.19
N GLU A 71 1.64 0.81 -1.64
CA GLU A 71 3.03 0.43 -1.34
C GLU A 71 3.29 0.48 0.16
N CYS A 72 2.87 1.56 0.82
CA CYS A 72 3.00 1.69 2.27
C CYS A 72 2.20 0.63 3.00
N TYR A 73 0.98 0.37 2.55
CA TYR A 73 0.13 -0.66 3.14
C TYR A 73 0.78 -2.03 3.05
N ASN A 74 1.34 -2.36 1.89
CA ASN A 74 2.01 -3.65 1.68
C ASN A 74 3.24 -3.79 2.57
N GLU A 75 4.04 -2.74 2.71
CA GLU A 75 5.20 -2.76 3.59
C GLU A 75 4.82 -2.98 5.04
N LEU A 76 3.78 -2.28 5.51
CA LEU A 76 3.28 -2.47 6.87
C LEU A 76 2.77 -3.89 7.08
N SER A 77 2.07 -4.45 6.10
CA SER A 77 1.57 -5.82 6.18
C SER A 77 2.71 -6.82 6.31
N LEU A 78 3.81 -6.60 5.59
CA LEU A 78 4.98 -7.46 5.68
C LEU A 78 5.63 -7.39 7.05
N ILE A 79 5.69 -6.21 7.64
CA ILE A 79 6.24 -6.03 8.99
C ILE A 79 5.40 -6.79 10.01
N VAL A 80 4.07 -6.65 9.93
CA VAL A 80 3.16 -7.36 10.84
C VAL A 80 3.29 -8.87 10.69
N LEU A 81 3.38 -9.38 9.46
CA LEU A 81 3.56 -10.80 9.21
C LEU A 81 4.85 -11.33 9.81
N LYS A 82 5.93 -10.56 9.75
CA LYS A 82 7.20 -10.95 10.35
C LYS A 82 7.11 -11.04 11.87
N ILE A 83 6.40 -10.11 12.48
CA ILE A 83 6.19 -10.12 13.93
C ILE A 83 5.38 -11.34 14.34
N ASP A 84 4.33 -11.66 13.59
CA ASP A 84 3.47 -12.80 13.92
C ASP A 84 4.19 -14.14 13.79
N LYS A 85 5.21 -14.23 12.95
CA LYS A 85 5.96 -15.46 12.78
C LYS A 85 7.01 -15.70 13.85
N GLN A 86 7.27 -14.74 14.65
CA GLN A 86 8.19 -14.87 15.77
C GLN A 86 7.43 -15.27 17.04
#